data_1fcc87d535af8474bbe486d23062630a
#
_entry.id   1fcc87d535af8474bbe486d23062630a
#
_cell.length_a   1.000
_cell.length_b   1.000
_cell.length_c   1.000
_cell.angle_alpha   90.00
_cell.angle_beta   90.00
_cell.angle_gamma   90.00
#
_symmetry.space_group_name_H-M   'P 1'
#
loop_
_entity.id
_entity.type
_entity.pdbx_description
1 polymer ?
#
loop_
_entity_poly.entity_id
_entity_poly.type
_entity_poly.pdbx_seq_one_letter_code
_entity_poly.pdbx_strand_id
1 'polypeptide(L)'
;MSQIHSQIHSQANTSQTLATNLLILGAGPAGYTAAIYAARANLSPVLVTGLQPGGQLTITTEVENYPGFATAIQGPWLMEQMAQQAVHTGTRIEYDLITSVDFSHGSPFHLMGDSGTTYKARSVIIATGAQARWLGLPNEKRLQGAGVSACATCDGFFYRGKNVVVVGGGNTAVEEALYLTHHAAHVTVIHRRDKFRAEKVLQERLFNEKKISVRWNTIVEDILSAGAPPVVTGVVLRYFTKNTQHTIATDGVFIAIGHTPTTSLFQGQLELDSEGYIVIPTPRSTQTSVPGIFAAGDVQDKIYRQAVTAAGTGCMASLDAERFLSGL
;
A
#
# COMPACT_ATOMS: atom_id res chain seq x y z
N MET A 1 8.88 30.58 -53.36
CA MET A 1 8.81 29.14 -53.64
C MET A 1 10.04 28.50 -53.04
N SER A 2 9.90 27.94 -51.86
CA SER A 2 10.99 27.19 -51.23
C SER A 2 10.35 26.11 -50.39
N GLN A 3 10.63 24.85 -50.76
CA GLN A 3 10.19 23.64 -50.09
C GLN A 3 10.95 23.51 -48.76
N ILE A 4 10.24 23.57 -47.66
CA ILE A 4 10.78 23.14 -46.35
C ILE A 4 10.36 21.68 -46.15
N HIS A 5 11.29 20.80 -46.42
CA HIS A 5 11.18 19.36 -46.07
C HIS A 5 11.14 19.23 -44.57
N SER A 6 10.03 18.76 -44.05
CA SER A 6 9.88 18.27 -42.70
C SER A 6 10.68 16.95 -42.56
N GLN A 7 11.85 17.00 -41.96
CA GLN A 7 12.53 15.81 -41.43
C GLN A 7 11.85 15.40 -40.14
N ILE A 8 10.95 14.44 -40.24
CA ILE A 8 10.49 13.67 -39.07
C ILE A 8 11.66 12.77 -38.71
N HIS A 9 12.38 13.14 -37.66
CA HIS A 9 13.33 12.25 -37.03
C HIS A 9 12.55 11.13 -36.33
N SER A 10 12.46 9.98 -36.96
CA SER A 10 12.16 8.74 -36.28
C SER A 10 13.34 8.46 -35.33
N GLN A 11 13.19 8.81 -34.05
CA GLN A 11 14.08 8.28 -33.02
C GLN A 11 13.87 6.77 -33.00
N ALA A 12 14.83 6.04 -33.53
CA ALA A 12 14.93 4.61 -33.34
C ALA A 12 14.97 4.37 -31.82
N ASN A 13 13.96 3.67 -31.33
CA ASN A 13 13.87 3.25 -29.92
C ASN A 13 14.96 2.20 -29.69
N THR A 14 16.17 2.64 -29.37
CA THR A 14 17.25 1.73 -28.98
C THR A 14 16.86 1.15 -27.63
N SER A 15 16.41 -0.08 -27.62
CA SER A 15 16.10 -0.83 -26.39
C SER A 15 17.35 -0.85 -25.51
N GLN A 16 17.34 -0.03 -24.45
CA GLN A 16 18.42 0.02 -23.47
C GLN A 16 18.35 -1.23 -22.58
N THR A 17 19.46 -1.91 -22.39
CA THR A 17 19.56 -2.99 -21.39
C THR A 17 20.36 -2.50 -20.19
N LEU A 18 19.76 -2.64 -18.99
CA LEU A 18 20.38 -2.33 -17.72
C LEU A 18 20.59 -3.63 -16.94
N ALA A 19 21.86 -4.00 -16.73
CA ALA A 19 22.22 -5.14 -15.91
C ALA A 19 22.54 -4.71 -14.48
N THR A 20 22.04 -5.47 -13.48
CA THR A 20 22.29 -5.20 -12.06
C THR A 20 22.41 -6.51 -11.26
N ASN A 21 23.09 -6.46 -10.12
CA ASN A 21 23.06 -7.56 -9.15
C ASN A 21 21.71 -7.68 -8.46
N LEU A 22 21.12 -6.54 -8.09
CA LEU A 22 19.85 -6.49 -7.38
C LEU A 22 18.94 -5.43 -7.98
N LEU A 23 17.74 -5.84 -8.36
CA LEU A 23 16.65 -4.95 -8.79
C LEU A 23 15.57 -4.91 -7.70
N ILE A 24 15.13 -3.72 -7.34
CA ILE A 24 14.08 -3.50 -6.33
C ILE A 24 12.88 -2.87 -7.02
N LEU A 25 11.70 -3.47 -6.91
CA LEU A 25 10.46 -3.01 -7.52
C LEU A 25 9.57 -2.33 -6.47
N GLY A 26 9.39 -1.02 -6.60
CA GLY A 26 8.58 -0.20 -5.70
C GLY A 26 9.41 0.65 -4.75
N ALA A 27 8.96 1.89 -4.57
CA ALA A 27 9.64 2.97 -3.86
C ALA A 27 8.92 3.39 -2.56
N GLY A 28 8.20 2.47 -1.92
CA GLY A 28 7.65 2.68 -0.58
C GLY A 28 8.69 2.42 0.53
N PRO A 29 8.28 2.45 1.81
CA PRO A 29 9.19 2.19 2.94
C PRO A 29 9.96 0.88 2.84
N ALA A 30 9.34 -0.19 2.33
CA ALA A 30 10.02 -1.47 2.11
C ALA A 30 11.12 -1.36 1.04
N GLY A 31 10.80 -0.77 -0.12
CA GLY A 31 11.74 -0.65 -1.23
C GLY A 31 12.92 0.25 -0.92
N TYR A 32 12.68 1.44 -0.35
CA TYR A 32 13.78 2.33 0.04
C TYR A 32 14.66 1.72 1.13
N THR A 33 14.06 1.04 2.13
CA THR A 33 14.85 0.37 3.16
C THR A 33 15.69 -0.76 2.56
N ALA A 34 15.12 -1.58 1.69
CA ALA A 34 15.87 -2.61 0.98
C ALA A 34 17.03 -2.02 0.18
N ALA A 35 16.79 -0.90 -0.52
CA ALA A 35 17.80 -0.21 -1.32
C ALA A 35 18.98 0.32 -0.46
N ILE A 36 18.67 0.94 0.68
CA ILE A 36 19.68 1.45 1.63
C ILE A 36 20.56 0.30 2.15
N TYR A 37 19.96 -0.80 2.60
CA TYR A 37 20.72 -1.94 3.12
C TYR A 37 21.54 -2.62 2.03
N ALA A 38 20.98 -2.83 0.84
CA ALA A 38 21.67 -3.43 -0.30
C ALA A 38 22.86 -2.56 -0.78
N ALA A 39 22.69 -1.24 -0.85
CA ALA A 39 23.77 -0.34 -1.22
C ALA A 39 24.90 -0.38 -0.19
N ARG A 40 24.57 -0.42 1.11
CA ARG A 40 25.55 -0.57 2.19
C ARG A 40 26.27 -1.93 2.18
N ALA A 41 25.63 -2.98 1.65
CA ALA A 41 26.25 -4.28 1.38
C ALA A 41 27.02 -4.33 0.05
N ASN A 42 27.22 -3.18 -0.62
CA ASN A 42 27.94 -3.05 -1.90
C ASN A 42 27.32 -3.87 -3.05
N LEU A 43 26.00 -4.07 -3.04
CA LEU A 43 25.28 -4.81 -4.08
C LEU A 43 24.97 -3.96 -5.32
N SER A 44 25.22 -2.65 -5.27
CA SER A 44 24.91 -1.68 -6.33
C SER A 44 23.46 -1.80 -6.83
N PRO A 45 22.46 -1.65 -5.95
CA PRO A 45 21.07 -1.89 -6.30
C PRO A 45 20.51 -0.85 -7.27
N VAL A 46 19.60 -1.31 -8.13
CA VAL A 46 18.73 -0.46 -8.93
C VAL A 46 17.32 -0.55 -8.35
N LEU A 47 16.69 0.59 -8.08
CA LEU A 47 15.32 0.67 -7.61
C LEU A 47 14.45 1.28 -8.71
N VAL A 48 13.38 0.58 -9.11
CA VAL A 48 12.36 1.06 -10.04
C VAL A 48 11.15 1.52 -9.24
N THR A 49 10.77 2.80 -9.39
CA THR A 49 9.80 3.45 -8.51
C THR A 49 8.37 2.98 -8.70
N GLY A 50 7.98 2.59 -9.93
CA GLY A 50 6.58 2.44 -10.29
C GLY A 50 5.87 3.78 -10.48
N LEU A 51 4.52 3.74 -10.51
CA LEU A 51 3.67 4.91 -10.76
C LEU A 51 3.61 5.91 -9.60
N GLN A 52 3.89 5.49 -8.38
CA GLN A 52 3.76 6.31 -7.18
C GLN A 52 5.06 6.26 -6.36
N PRO A 53 6.09 7.06 -6.72
CA PRO A 53 7.31 7.18 -5.91
C PRO A 53 6.99 7.60 -4.47
N GLY A 54 7.48 6.86 -3.48
CA GLY A 54 7.15 7.02 -2.05
C GLY A 54 5.96 6.20 -1.57
N GLY A 55 5.16 5.61 -2.49
CA GLY A 55 4.06 4.71 -2.15
C GLY A 55 2.94 5.36 -1.34
N GLN A 56 2.27 4.60 -0.49
CA GLN A 56 1.06 5.02 0.24
C GLN A 56 1.29 6.21 1.19
N LEU A 57 2.50 6.40 1.72
CA LEU A 57 2.79 7.51 2.61
C LEU A 57 2.77 8.88 1.90
N THR A 58 2.84 8.92 0.57
CA THR A 58 2.76 10.19 -0.17
C THR A 58 1.35 10.79 -0.23
N ILE A 59 0.33 9.99 0.08
CA ILE A 59 -1.08 10.42 0.17
C ILE A 59 -1.54 10.55 1.64
N THR A 60 -0.66 10.31 2.60
CA THR A 60 -0.90 10.50 4.04
C THR A 60 -0.38 11.86 4.45
N THR A 61 -1.13 12.60 5.28
CA THR A 61 -0.72 13.92 5.77
C THR A 61 0.27 13.78 6.93
N GLU A 62 -0.19 13.37 8.09
CA GLU A 62 0.60 13.27 9.32
C GLU A 62 0.93 11.83 9.67
N VAL A 63 2.18 11.59 10.06
CA VAL A 63 2.71 10.29 10.48
C VAL A 63 3.29 10.45 11.88
N GLU A 64 2.66 9.80 12.87
CA GLU A 64 3.09 9.80 14.28
C GLU A 64 3.63 8.45 14.75
N ASN A 65 3.41 7.39 13.97
CA ASN A 65 3.70 6.02 14.33
C ASN A 65 4.94 5.42 13.64
N TYR A 66 5.73 6.25 12.95
CA TYR A 66 7.04 5.83 12.45
C TYR A 66 8.12 6.24 13.46
N PRO A 67 8.84 5.29 14.09
CA PRO A 67 9.78 5.60 15.16
C PRO A 67 10.98 6.40 14.66
N GLY A 68 11.50 7.27 15.52
CA GLY A 68 12.67 8.11 15.26
C GLY A 68 12.35 9.61 15.26
N PHE A 69 11.07 9.99 15.35
CA PHE A 69 10.62 11.38 15.36
C PHE A 69 9.82 11.68 16.61
N ALA A 70 10.18 12.75 17.31
CA ALA A 70 9.52 13.16 18.55
C ALA A 70 8.17 13.85 18.34
N THR A 71 7.93 14.36 17.14
CA THR A 71 6.69 15.06 16.74
C THR A 71 6.19 14.46 15.43
N ALA A 72 4.90 14.71 15.13
CA ALA A 72 4.30 14.34 13.85
C ALA A 72 5.11 14.89 12.67
N ILE A 73 5.30 14.06 11.66
CA ILE A 73 5.96 14.43 10.41
C ILE A 73 5.01 14.23 9.23
N GLN A 74 5.30 14.87 8.10
CA GLN A 74 4.52 14.68 6.89
C GLN A 74 4.98 13.41 6.15
N GLY A 75 4.01 12.58 5.73
CA GLY A 75 4.30 11.34 4.99
C GLY A 75 5.14 11.57 3.73
N PRO A 76 4.81 12.55 2.86
CA PRO A 76 5.63 12.88 1.68
C PRO A 76 7.07 13.27 2.06
N TRP A 77 7.25 14.05 3.13
CA TRP A 77 8.58 14.44 3.60
C TRP A 77 9.40 13.22 4.06
N LEU A 78 8.79 12.29 4.81
CA LEU A 78 9.46 11.05 5.23
C LEU A 78 9.95 10.26 4.01
N MET A 79 9.10 10.12 2.98
CA MET A 79 9.46 9.38 1.78
C MET A 79 10.57 10.06 0.99
N GLU A 80 10.59 11.40 0.96
CA GLU A 80 11.70 12.15 0.37
C GLU A 80 13.03 11.92 1.12
N GLN A 81 13.01 11.92 2.46
CA GLN A 81 14.19 11.62 3.27
C GLN A 81 14.71 10.20 3.00
N MET A 82 13.82 9.20 2.90
CA MET A 82 14.22 7.83 2.59
C MET A 82 14.78 7.70 1.17
N ALA A 83 14.22 8.40 0.20
CA ALA A 83 14.74 8.44 -1.17
C ALA A 83 16.15 9.05 -1.23
N GLN A 84 16.33 10.20 -0.58
CA GLN A 84 17.64 10.87 -0.49
C GLN A 84 18.68 9.99 0.21
N GLN A 85 18.30 9.29 1.28
CA GLN A 85 19.16 8.34 1.97
C GLN A 85 19.56 7.17 1.05
N ALA A 86 18.62 6.61 0.27
CA ALA A 86 18.92 5.54 -0.68
C ALA A 86 19.91 6.00 -1.75
N VAL A 87 19.73 7.19 -2.31
CA VAL A 87 20.68 7.78 -3.27
C VAL A 87 22.04 8.04 -2.62
N HIS A 88 22.06 8.62 -1.43
CA HIS A 88 23.30 8.90 -0.70
C HIS A 88 24.13 7.64 -0.40
N THR A 89 23.46 6.51 -0.17
CA THR A 89 24.14 5.23 0.06
C THR A 89 24.59 4.53 -1.22
N GLY A 90 24.25 5.05 -2.40
CA GLY A 90 24.70 4.53 -3.69
C GLY A 90 23.64 3.74 -4.48
N THR A 91 22.36 3.85 -4.13
CA THR A 91 21.27 3.27 -4.93
C THR A 91 21.03 4.08 -6.19
N ARG A 92 20.91 3.41 -7.34
CA ARG A 92 20.41 4.01 -8.58
C ARG A 92 18.90 3.93 -8.60
N ILE A 93 18.22 5.08 -8.68
CA ILE A 93 16.75 5.15 -8.77
C ILE A 93 16.36 5.40 -10.23
N GLU A 94 15.48 4.52 -10.77
CA GLU A 94 14.87 4.65 -12.09
C GLU A 94 13.40 4.97 -11.96
N TYR A 95 12.99 6.08 -12.56
CA TYR A 95 11.58 6.49 -12.64
C TYR A 95 10.91 5.79 -13.82
N ASP A 96 10.61 4.52 -13.64
CA ASP A 96 10.04 3.64 -14.65
C ASP A 96 8.95 2.75 -14.03
N LEU A 97 8.16 2.08 -14.87
CA LEU A 97 7.14 1.10 -14.48
C LEU A 97 7.47 -0.23 -15.14
N ILE A 98 7.64 -1.28 -14.34
CA ILE A 98 7.79 -2.62 -14.91
C ILE A 98 6.44 -3.11 -15.44
N THR A 99 6.41 -3.52 -16.71
CA THR A 99 5.21 -3.94 -17.44
C THR A 99 5.17 -5.44 -17.69
N SER A 100 6.32 -6.13 -17.66
CA SER A 100 6.40 -7.58 -17.74
C SER A 100 7.61 -8.13 -17.00
N VAL A 101 7.50 -9.38 -16.54
CA VAL A 101 8.57 -10.11 -15.86
C VAL A 101 8.67 -11.53 -16.42
N ASP A 102 9.87 -12.08 -16.45
CA ASP A 102 10.13 -13.48 -16.74
C ASP A 102 11.07 -14.04 -15.67
N PHE A 103 10.51 -14.90 -14.83
CA PHE A 103 11.20 -15.59 -13.74
C PHE A 103 11.39 -17.09 -14.03
N SER A 104 10.93 -17.58 -15.19
CA SER A 104 10.87 -19.02 -15.52
C SER A 104 12.23 -19.64 -15.74
N HIS A 105 13.24 -18.85 -16.13
CA HIS A 105 14.58 -19.34 -16.48
C HIS A 105 15.61 -19.20 -15.37
N GLY A 106 15.19 -18.71 -14.18
CA GLY A 106 16.09 -18.44 -13.07
C GLY A 106 16.97 -17.19 -13.31
N SER A 107 17.99 -17.02 -12.45
CA SER A 107 18.91 -15.88 -12.55
C SER A 107 19.84 -15.98 -13.79
N PRO A 108 20.06 -14.87 -14.54
CA PRO A 108 19.49 -13.54 -14.34
C PRO A 108 18.05 -13.44 -14.82
N PHE A 109 17.23 -12.78 -14.02
CA PHE A 109 15.81 -12.50 -14.30
C PHE A 109 15.68 -11.36 -15.31
N HIS A 110 14.63 -11.41 -16.15
CA HIS A 110 14.37 -10.44 -17.19
C HIS A 110 13.08 -9.67 -16.90
N LEU A 111 13.17 -8.35 -16.91
CA LEU A 111 12.03 -7.48 -16.67
C LEU A 111 12.01 -6.36 -17.72
N MET A 112 10.82 -5.96 -18.16
CA MET A 112 10.63 -4.90 -19.15
C MET A 112 10.00 -3.68 -18.48
N GLY A 113 10.60 -2.53 -18.66
CA GLY A 113 10.05 -1.24 -18.27
C GLY A 113 9.16 -0.64 -19.35
N ASP A 114 8.23 0.22 -18.96
CA ASP A 114 7.37 1.01 -19.85
C ASP A 114 8.19 1.98 -20.74
N SER A 115 9.34 2.41 -20.22
CA SER A 115 10.34 3.19 -20.98
C SER A 115 10.96 2.43 -22.16
N GLY A 116 10.72 1.12 -22.29
CA GLY A 116 11.40 0.22 -23.23
C GLY A 116 12.74 -0.31 -22.71
N THR A 117 13.13 0.02 -21.48
CA THR A 117 14.35 -0.51 -20.85
C THR A 117 14.15 -1.98 -20.47
N THR A 118 15.10 -2.84 -20.87
CA THR A 118 15.18 -4.22 -20.38
C THR A 118 16.11 -4.28 -19.16
N TYR A 119 15.57 -4.70 -18.02
CA TYR A 119 16.34 -4.91 -16.80
C TYR A 119 16.76 -6.39 -16.73
N LYS A 120 18.06 -6.64 -16.49
CA LYS A 120 18.60 -7.97 -16.24
C LYS A 120 19.17 -8.02 -14.83
N ALA A 121 18.52 -8.75 -13.94
CA ALA A 121 18.85 -8.75 -12.52
C ALA A 121 19.25 -10.15 -12.04
N ARG A 122 20.33 -10.27 -11.27
CA ARG A 122 20.70 -11.53 -10.63
C ARG A 122 19.79 -11.91 -9.47
N SER A 123 19.20 -10.90 -8.82
CA SER A 123 18.20 -11.06 -7.76
C SER A 123 17.18 -9.94 -7.86
N VAL A 124 15.95 -10.17 -7.38
CA VAL A 124 14.86 -9.18 -7.38
C VAL A 124 14.19 -9.11 -6.01
N ILE A 125 13.93 -7.90 -5.52
CA ILE A 125 13.07 -7.66 -4.36
C ILE A 125 11.79 -7.00 -4.84
N ILE A 126 10.64 -7.62 -4.55
CA ILE A 126 9.31 -7.12 -4.86
C ILE A 126 8.78 -6.37 -3.64
N ALA A 127 8.64 -5.04 -3.77
CA ALA A 127 8.18 -4.12 -2.73
C ALA A 127 7.04 -3.23 -3.26
N THR A 128 6.19 -3.79 -4.13
CA THR A 128 5.15 -3.07 -4.87
C THR A 128 3.93 -2.71 -4.02
N GLY A 129 3.87 -3.21 -2.77
CA GLY A 129 2.86 -2.83 -1.79
C GLY A 129 1.45 -3.37 -2.08
N ALA A 130 0.47 -2.75 -1.43
CA ALA A 130 -0.95 -3.02 -1.62
C ALA A 130 -1.73 -1.70 -1.64
N GLN A 131 -2.89 -1.71 -2.30
CA GLN A 131 -3.78 -0.56 -2.40
C GLN A 131 -5.04 -0.81 -1.56
N ALA A 132 -5.45 0.16 -0.75
CA ALA A 132 -6.75 0.12 -0.11
C ALA A 132 -7.86 0.08 -1.17
N ARG A 133 -8.89 -0.69 -0.90
CA ARG A 133 -10.11 -0.67 -1.72
C ARG A 133 -11.00 0.48 -1.25
N TRP A 134 -11.53 1.20 -2.22
CA TRP A 134 -12.37 2.36 -1.99
C TRP A 134 -13.81 2.07 -2.46
N LEU A 135 -14.77 2.86 -1.99
CA LEU A 135 -16.17 2.76 -2.40
C LEU A 135 -16.38 3.30 -3.82
N GLY A 136 -15.48 4.16 -4.29
CA GLY A 136 -15.56 4.82 -5.58
C GLY A 136 -16.46 6.05 -5.59
N LEU A 137 -16.71 6.64 -4.42
CA LEU A 137 -17.52 7.85 -4.31
C LEU A 137 -16.70 9.10 -4.66
N PRO A 138 -17.26 10.09 -5.35
CA PRO A 138 -16.54 11.30 -5.74
C PRO A 138 -15.93 12.05 -4.55
N ASN A 139 -16.67 12.18 -3.44
CA ASN A 139 -16.23 12.88 -2.24
C ASN A 139 -15.21 12.08 -1.42
N GLU A 140 -15.21 10.74 -1.53
CA GLU A 140 -14.26 9.87 -0.87
C GLU A 140 -12.80 10.24 -1.20
N LYS A 141 -12.47 10.32 -2.50
CA LYS A 141 -11.10 10.67 -2.95
C LYS A 141 -10.70 12.09 -2.50
N ARG A 142 -11.62 13.04 -2.59
CA ARG A 142 -11.35 14.44 -2.22
C ARG A 142 -11.09 14.65 -0.74
N LEU A 143 -11.67 13.78 0.11
CA LEU A 143 -11.61 13.87 1.56
C LEU A 143 -10.62 12.90 2.21
N GLN A 144 -9.80 12.19 1.42
CA GLN A 144 -8.70 11.39 1.95
C GLN A 144 -7.73 12.28 2.73
N GLY A 145 -7.41 11.90 3.97
CA GLY A 145 -6.64 12.73 4.91
C GLY A 145 -7.40 13.91 5.52
N ALA A 146 -8.62 14.21 5.04
CA ALA A 146 -9.49 15.27 5.56
C ALA A 146 -10.79 14.70 6.19
N GLY A 147 -10.69 13.51 6.77
CA GLY A 147 -11.81 12.82 7.41
C GLY A 147 -12.13 11.45 6.82
N VAL A 148 -11.57 11.09 5.66
CA VAL A 148 -11.67 9.75 5.07
C VAL A 148 -10.33 9.05 5.18
N SER A 149 -10.33 7.84 5.76
CA SER A 149 -9.16 7.00 5.99
C SER A 149 -9.44 5.54 5.59
N ALA A 150 -8.38 4.76 5.38
CA ALA A 150 -8.43 3.31 5.21
C ALA A 150 -7.53 2.59 6.25
N CYS A 151 -7.16 3.27 7.35
CA CYS A 151 -6.26 2.72 8.37
C CYS A 151 -6.61 3.29 9.75
N ALA A 152 -7.31 2.52 10.57
CA ALA A 152 -7.67 2.95 11.92
C ALA A 152 -6.43 3.09 12.84
N THR A 153 -5.42 2.23 12.69
CA THR A 153 -4.18 2.31 13.48
C THR A 153 -3.31 3.50 13.11
N CYS A 154 -3.48 4.05 11.89
CA CYS A 154 -2.78 5.25 11.45
C CYS A 154 -3.47 6.52 12.00
N ASP A 155 -4.79 6.62 11.79
CA ASP A 155 -5.51 7.88 11.92
C ASP A 155 -6.46 7.92 13.13
N GLY A 156 -6.70 6.80 13.80
CA GLY A 156 -7.68 6.71 14.88
C GLY A 156 -7.44 7.69 16.05
N PHE A 157 -6.18 8.01 16.32
CA PHE A 157 -5.80 8.98 17.35
C PHE A 157 -6.41 10.37 17.12
N PHE A 158 -6.53 10.83 15.87
CA PHE A 158 -7.10 12.16 15.52
C PHE A 158 -8.61 12.26 15.79
N TYR A 159 -9.27 11.12 16.06
CA TYR A 159 -10.70 11.04 16.33
C TYR A 159 -11.04 10.85 17.80
N ARG A 160 -10.14 11.23 18.71
CA ARG A 160 -10.40 11.16 20.15
C ARG A 160 -11.63 11.99 20.53
N GLY A 161 -12.61 11.31 21.18
CA GLY A 161 -13.86 11.90 21.61
C GLY A 161 -14.85 12.25 20.49
N LYS A 162 -14.58 11.85 19.25
CA LYS A 162 -15.41 12.11 18.06
C LYS A 162 -16.26 10.88 17.68
N ASN A 163 -17.25 11.10 16.81
CA ASN A 163 -18.04 10.03 16.24
C ASN A 163 -17.47 9.62 14.88
N VAL A 164 -17.30 8.33 14.66
CA VAL A 164 -16.73 7.81 13.41
C VAL A 164 -17.59 6.71 12.80
N VAL A 165 -17.47 6.55 11.49
CA VAL A 165 -18.09 5.49 10.71
C VAL A 165 -17.02 4.54 10.22
N VAL A 166 -17.26 3.22 10.32
CA VAL A 166 -16.44 2.17 9.69
C VAL A 166 -17.28 1.47 8.64
N VAL A 167 -16.79 1.39 7.42
CA VAL A 167 -17.49 0.72 6.31
C VAL A 167 -16.81 -0.60 6.00
N GLY A 168 -17.53 -1.71 6.24
CA GLY A 168 -16.97 -3.03 5.98
C GLY A 168 -17.70 -4.16 6.70
N GLY A 169 -17.12 -5.37 6.74
CA GLY A 169 -17.75 -6.52 7.40
C GLY A 169 -16.92 -7.80 7.36
N GLY A 170 -15.64 -7.70 7.04
CA GLY A 170 -14.62 -8.73 7.25
C GLY A 170 -13.88 -8.51 8.57
N ASN A 171 -12.86 -9.36 8.85
CA ASN A 171 -12.03 -9.24 10.05
C ASN A 171 -11.49 -7.83 10.22
N THR A 172 -10.86 -7.26 9.19
CA THR A 172 -10.30 -5.90 9.22
C THR A 172 -11.31 -4.86 9.68
N ALA A 173 -12.56 -4.89 9.17
CA ALA A 173 -13.56 -3.90 9.56
C ALA A 173 -13.97 -4.02 11.03
N VAL A 174 -14.05 -5.23 11.55
CA VAL A 174 -14.39 -5.50 12.95
C VAL A 174 -13.23 -5.12 13.87
N GLU A 175 -12.00 -5.46 13.49
CA GLU A 175 -10.77 -5.10 14.22
C GLU A 175 -10.57 -3.59 14.26
N GLU A 176 -10.73 -2.90 13.14
CA GLU A 176 -10.64 -1.44 13.07
C GLU A 176 -11.73 -0.75 13.90
N ALA A 177 -12.98 -1.27 13.84
CA ALA A 177 -14.05 -0.73 14.68
C ALA A 177 -13.76 -0.89 16.17
N LEU A 178 -13.26 -2.05 16.60
CA LEU A 178 -12.83 -2.29 17.97
C LEU A 178 -11.66 -1.38 18.37
N TYR A 179 -10.65 -1.25 17.52
CA TYR A 179 -9.51 -0.38 17.76
C TYR A 179 -9.95 1.09 17.97
N LEU A 180 -10.83 1.58 17.12
CA LEU A 180 -11.34 2.96 17.18
C LEU A 180 -12.08 3.27 18.49
N THR A 181 -12.63 2.28 19.19
CA THR A 181 -13.27 2.51 20.51
C THR A 181 -12.32 3.00 21.60
N HIS A 182 -11.01 2.78 21.42
CA HIS A 182 -9.99 3.33 22.33
C HIS A 182 -9.89 4.87 22.24
N HIS A 183 -10.30 5.43 21.12
CA HIS A 183 -10.18 6.86 20.82
C HIS A 183 -11.55 7.54 20.67
N ALA A 184 -12.41 7.01 19.82
CA ALA A 184 -13.68 7.60 19.46
C ALA A 184 -14.70 7.59 20.61
N ALA A 185 -15.61 8.53 20.59
CA ALA A 185 -16.78 8.52 21.47
C ALA A 185 -17.79 7.45 21.05
N HIS A 186 -18.01 7.31 19.74
CA HIS A 186 -18.90 6.29 19.17
C HIS A 186 -18.42 5.85 17.79
N VAL A 187 -18.59 4.57 17.48
CA VAL A 187 -18.27 3.95 16.19
C VAL A 187 -19.53 3.35 15.58
N THR A 188 -19.88 3.79 14.38
CA THR A 188 -21.00 3.22 13.63
C THR A 188 -20.46 2.35 12.50
N VAL A 189 -20.67 1.04 12.57
CA VAL A 189 -20.27 0.12 11.50
C VAL A 189 -21.37 0.02 10.45
N ILE A 190 -21.05 0.32 9.20
CA ILE A 190 -21.98 0.24 8.06
C ILE A 190 -21.65 -1.03 7.28
N HIS A 191 -22.65 -1.93 7.18
CA HIS A 191 -22.48 -3.16 6.43
C HIS A 191 -23.63 -3.41 5.45
N ARG A 192 -23.26 -3.74 4.19
CA ARG A 192 -24.22 -3.95 3.08
C ARG A 192 -25.04 -5.22 3.16
N ARG A 193 -24.73 -6.13 4.09
CA ARG A 193 -25.43 -7.41 4.30
C ARG A 193 -26.03 -7.45 5.69
N ASP A 194 -26.77 -8.52 5.97
CA ASP A 194 -27.42 -8.80 7.26
C ASP A 194 -26.50 -9.50 8.28
N LYS A 195 -25.28 -9.88 7.87
CA LYS A 195 -24.28 -10.55 8.73
C LYS A 195 -22.87 -10.26 8.29
N PHE A 196 -21.95 -10.24 9.24
CA PHE A 196 -20.52 -10.14 8.99
C PHE A 196 -19.93 -11.43 8.39
N ARG A 197 -18.79 -11.29 7.72
CA ARG A 197 -17.93 -12.40 7.30
C ARG A 197 -16.76 -12.59 8.26
N ALA A 198 -16.58 -11.69 9.22
CA ALA A 198 -15.55 -11.76 10.24
C ALA A 198 -15.72 -13.02 11.11
N GLU A 199 -14.64 -13.43 11.76
CA GLU A 199 -14.62 -14.53 12.71
C GLU A 199 -15.60 -14.30 13.86
N LYS A 200 -16.24 -15.38 14.35
CA LYS A 200 -17.25 -15.31 15.42
C LYS A 200 -16.73 -14.62 16.69
N VAL A 201 -15.51 -14.93 17.09
CA VAL A 201 -14.87 -14.31 18.27
C VAL A 201 -14.76 -12.79 18.14
N LEU A 202 -14.40 -12.30 16.96
CA LEU A 202 -14.34 -10.85 16.69
C LEU A 202 -15.73 -10.23 16.70
N GLN A 203 -16.73 -10.91 16.13
CA GLN A 203 -18.12 -10.45 16.15
C GLN A 203 -18.66 -10.36 17.58
N GLU A 204 -18.41 -11.36 18.43
CA GLU A 204 -18.82 -11.36 19.84
C GLU A 204 -18.22 -10.17 20.61
N ARG A 205 -16.93 -9.87 20.39
CA ARG A 205 -16.27 -8.70 20.99
C ARG A 205 -16.94 -7.40 20.53
N LEU A 206 -17.21 -7.29 19.22
CA LEU A 206 -17.83 -6.10 18.65
C LEU A 206 -19.26 -5.89 19.22
N PHE A 207 -20.09 -6.94 19.32
CA PHE A 207 -21.45 -6.82 19.83
C PHE A 207 -21.50 -6.53 21.34
N ASN A 208 -20.46 -6.88 22.09
CA ASN A 208 -20.34 -6.58 23.51
C ASN A 208 -19.80 -5.15 23.77
N GLU A 209 -19.27 -4.47 22.76
CA GLU A 209 -18.71 -3.13 22.90
C GLU A 209 -19.81 -2.05 22.83
N LYS A 210 -20.00 -1.34 23.95
CA LYS A 210 -21.07 -0.34 24.10
C LYS A 210 -20.92 0.89 23.21
N LYS A 211 -19.70 1.18 22.77
CA LYS A 211 -19.43 2.30 21.87
C LYS A 211 -19.71 1.98 20.42
N ILE A 212 -20.03 0.72 20.08
CA ILE A 212 -20.27 0.30 18.69
C ILE A 212 -21.76 0.12 18.41
N SER A 213 -22.22 0.66 17.30
CA SER A 213 -23.52 0.33 16.70
C SER A 213 -23.34 -0.18 15.27
N VAL A 214 -24.20 -1.10 14.84
CA VAL A 214 -24.16 -1.69 13.49
C VAL A 214 -25.38 -1.30 12.69
N ARG A 215 -25.18 -0.87 11.44
CA ARG A 215 -26.21 -0.60 10.44
C ARG A 215 -26.13 -1.67 9.35
N TRP A 216 -27.01 -2.64 9.44
CA TRP A 216 -27.14 -3.74 8.48
C TRP A 216 -27.89 -3.33 7.22
N ASN A 217 -27.63 -4.05 6.12
CA ASN A 217 -28.28 -3.85 4.82
C ASN A 217 -28.20 -2.40 4.35
N THR A 218 -27.06 -1.75 4.63
CA THR A 218 -26.85 -0.32 4.46
C THR A 218 -25.55 -0.06 3.72
N ILE A 219 -25.56 0.88 2.79
CA ILE A 219 -24.35 1.42 2.13
C ILE A 219 -24.22 2.90 2.40
N VAL A 220 -22.99 3.39 2.25
CA VAL A 220 -22.68 4.82 2.13
C VAL A 220 -22.89 5.20 0.66
N GLU A 221 -23.70 6.20 0.40
CA GLU A 221 -23.94 6.76 -0.94
C GLU A 221 -23.15 8.01 -1.19
N ASP A 222 -22.93 8.81 -0.14
CA ASP A 222 -22.12 10.02 -0.24
C ASP A 222 -21.49 10.36 1.11
N ILE A 223 -20.41 11.14 1.06
CA ILE A 223 -19.68 11.67 2.20
C ILE A 223 -19.82 13.19 2.19
N LEU A 224 -20.41 13.74 3.24
CA LEU A 224 -20.67 15.16 3.37
C LEU A 224 -19.47 15.85 3.99
N SER A 225 -19.24 17.08 3.57
CA SER A 225 -18.16 17.92 4.08
C SER A 225 -18.54 19.37 4.20
N ALA A 226 -17.88 20.09 5.09
CA ALA A 226 -18.00 21.54 5.25
C ALA A 226 -16.65 22.15 5.59
N GLY A 227 -16.57 23.48 5.51
CA GLY A 227 -15.39 24.27 5.88
C GLY A 227 -14.45 24.56 4.70
N ALA A 228 -13.42 25.34 5.01
CA ALA A 228 -12.32 25.69 4.10
C ALA A 228 -11.00 25.67 4.90
N PRO A 229 -10.18 24.59 4.79
CA PRO A 229 -10.35 23.42 3.94
C PRO A 229 -11.56 22.54 4.32
N PRO A 230 -12.14 21.78 3.35
CA PRO A 230 -13.28 20.92 3.62
C PRO A 230 -12.87 19.72 4.49
N VAL A 231 -13.66 19.41 5.52
CA VAL A 231 -13.53 18.23 6.36
C VAL A 231 -14.83 17.45 6.41
N VAL A 232 -14.80 16.17 6.72
CA VAL A 232 -16.00 15.32 6.85
C VAL A 232 -16.91 15.85 7.94
N THR A 233 -18.24 15.89 7.66
CA THR A 233 -19.28 16.28 8.60
C THR A 233 -20.40 15.27 8.73
N GLY A 234 -20.48 14.29 7.82
CA GLY A 234 -21.50 13.28 7.84
C GLY A 234 -21.43 12.33 6.65
N VAL A 235 -22.31 11.35 6.64
CA VAL A 235 -22.50 10.43 5.52
C VAL A 235 -23.98 10.28 5.18
N VAL A 236 -24.28 10.13 3.88
CA VAL A 236 -25.59 9.74 3.38
C VAL A 236 -25.61 8.23 3.26
N LEU A 237 -26.57 7.60 3.93
CA LEU A 237 -26.77 6.16 3.98
C LEU A 237 -28.00 5.76 3.19
N ARG A 238 -27.96 4.64 2.46
CA ARG A 238 -29.13 4.00 1.88
C ARG A 238 -29.35 2.61 2.47
N TYR A 239 -30.58 2.39 2.94
CA TYR A 239 -31.07 1.09 3.41
C TYR A 239 -31.71 0.33 2.26
N PHE A 240 -31.15 -0.83 1.87
CA PHE A 240 -31.68 -1.63 0.76
C PHE A 240 -33.09 -2.15 1.01
N THR A 241 -33.38 -2.58 2.25
CA THR A 241 -34.66 -3.21 2.59
C THR A 241 -35.85 -2.26 2.53
N LYS A 242 -35.60 -0.95 2.72
CA LYS A 242 -36.68 0.07 2.77
C LYS A 242 -36.54 1.10 1.65
N ASN A 243 -35.47 1.04 0.86
CA ASN A 243 -35.09 2.04 -0.15
C ASN A 243 -35.18 3.49 0.37
N THR A 244 -34.77 3.68 1.64
CA THR A 244 -34.80 4.98 2.30
C THR A 244 -33.39 5.51 2.50
N GLN A 245 -33.22 6.82 2.35
CA GLN A 245 -31.98 7.51 2.66
C GLN A 245 -32.04 8.15 4.06
N HIS A 246 -30.92 8.12 4.75
CA HIS A 246 -30.73 8.79 6.04
C HIS A 246 -29.35 9.42 6.08
N THR A 247 -29.26 10.60 6.65
CA THR A 247 -27.98 11.24 6.94
C THR A 247 -27.63 11.04 8.40
N ILE A 248 -26.38 10.66 8.68
CA ILE A 248 -25.83 10.67 10.04
C ILE A 248 -24.61 11.61 10.09
N ALA A 249 -24.53 12.37 11.17
CA ALA A 249 -23.36 13.20 11.45
C ALA A 249 -22.19 12.30 11.87
N THR A 250 -21.01 12.57 11.35
CA THR A 250 -19.77 11.88 11.71
C THR A 250 -18.58 12.80 11.44
N ASP A 251 -17.53 12.65 12.22
CA ASP A 251 -16.29 13.42 12.08
C ASP A 251 -15.26 12.68 11.21
N GLY A 252 -15.45 11.36 10.99
CA GLY A 252 -14.55 10.55 10.18
C GLY A 252 -15.19 9.29 9.62
N VAL A 253 -14.66 8.85 8.47
CA VAL A 253 -15.11 7.65 7.75
C VAL A 253 -13.90 6.76 7.47
N PHE A 254 -13.92 5.55 8.01
CA PHE A 254 -12.89 4.53 7.81
C PHE A 254 -13.39 3.48 6.82
N ILE A 255 -12.72 3.38 5.68
CA ILE A 255 -13.08 2.45 4.60
C ILE A 255 -12.30 1.15 4.80
N ALA A 256 -12.95 0.16 5.42
CA ALA A 256 -12.38 -1.12 5.80
C ALA A 256 -12.94 -2.29 4.95
N ILE A 257 -12.95 -2.12 3.62
CA ILE A 257 -13.47 -3.13 2.67
C ILE A 257 -12.37 -4.02 2.07
N GLY A 258 -11.17 -3.95 2.63
CA GLY A 258 -10.00 -4.75 2.28
C GLY A 258 -8.98 -3.99 1.43
N HIS A 259 -7.90 -4.70 1.09
CA HIS A 259 -6.81 -4.23 0.25
C HIS A 259 -6.66 -5.13 -0.97
N THR A 260 -5.94 -4.66 -1.96
CA THR A 260 -5.54 -5.44 -3.14
C THR A 260 -4.03 -5.31 -3.27
N PRO A 261 -3.26 -6.41 -3.13
CA PRO A 261 -1.83 -6.38 -3.33
C PRO A 261 -1.51 -6.08 -4.79
N THR A 262 -0.41 -5.35 -5.04
CA THR A 262 0.03 -5.00 -6.38
C THR A 262 0.86 -6.14 -6.97
N THR A 263 0.18 -7.24 -7.32
CA THR A 263 0.78 -8.53 -7.72
C THR A 263 0.33 -9.03 -9.09
N SER A 264 -0.50 -8.29 -9.82
CA SER A 264 -1.00 -8.71 -11.13
C SER A 264 0.11 -9.10 -12.11
N LEU A 265 1.26 -8.43 -12.02
CA LEU A 265 2.45 -8.66 -12.83
C LEU A 265 3.09 -10.04 -12.56
N PHE A 266 2.87 -10.62 -11.39
CA PHE A 266 3.51 -11.85 -10.93
C PHE A 266 2.61 -13.08 -11.00
N GLN A 267 1.38 -12.92 -11.52
CA GLN A 267 0.46 -14.04 -11.72
C GLN A 267 1.07 -15.09 -12.68
N GLY A 268 1.07 -16.35 -12.25
CA GLY A 268 1.69 -17.44 -13.00
C GLY A 268 3.24 -17.47 -12.96
N GLN A 269 3.88 -16.48 -12.32
CA GLN A 269 5.33 -16.42 -12.13
C GLN A 269 5.72 -16.79 -10.68
N LEU A 270 4.86 -16.41 -9.71
CA LEU A 270 5.06 -16.67 -8.29
C LEU A 270 3.82 -17.32 -7.68
N GLU A 271 4.01 -18.00 -6.55
CA GLU A 271 2.90 -18.48 -5.73
C GLU A 271 2.22 -17.31 -5.04
N LEU A 272 0.90 -17.21 -5.27
CA LEU A 272 0.03 -16.20 -4.64
C LEU A 272 -1.04 -16.91 -3.81
N ASP A 273 -1.43 -16.31 -2.69
CA ASP A 273 -2.55 -16.81 -1.90
C ASP A 273 -3.92 -16.48 -2.53
N SER A 274 -5.01 -16.95 -1.93
CA SER A 274 -6.36 -16.73 -2.42
C SER A 274 -6.80 -15.26 -2.45
N GLU A 275 -6.08 -14.36 -1.76
CA GLU A 275 -6.31 -12.92 -1.73
C GLU A 275 -5.37 -12.16 -2.66
N GLY A 276 -4.45 -12.89 -3.32
CA GLY A 276 -3.48 -12.37 -4.29
C GLY A 276 -2.15 -11.90 -3.69
N TYR A 277 -1.89 -12.13 -2.40
CA TYR A 277 -0.61 -11.78 -1.77
C TYR A 277 0.48 -12.80 -2.13
N ILE A 278 1.72 -12.34 -2.24
CA ILE A 278 2.86 -13.23 -2.49
C ILE A 278 3.06 -14.13 -1.26
N VAL A 279 3.10 -15.44 -1.50
CA VAL A 279 3.35 -16.45 -0.46
C VAL A 279 4.84 -16.49 -0.12
N ILE A 280 5.14 -16.42 1.18
CA ILE A 280 6.47 -16.67 1.72
C ILE A 280 6.46 -18.06 2.36
N PRO A 281 7.01 -19.09 1.69
CA PRO A 281 6.86 -20.48 2.15
C PRO A 281 7.65 -20.79 3.42
N THR A 282 8.71 -20.02 3.70
CA THR A 282 9.58 -20.26 4.87
C THR A 282 9.37 -19.15 5.92
N PRO A 283 8.96 -19.49 7.15
CA PRO A 283 8.83 -18.52 8.23
C PRO A 283 10.13 -17.73 8.47
N ARG A 284 10.00 -16.44 8.77
CA ARG A 284 11.14 -15.53 9.01
C ARG A 284 12.08 -15.33 7.82
N SER A 285 11.67 -15.67 6.63
CA SER A 285 12.33 -15.35 5.36
C SER A 285 11.52 -14.32 4.60
N THR A 286 12.09 -13.81 3.52
CA THR A 286 11.40 -13.00 2.52
C THR A 286 11.44 -13.66 1.14
N GLN A 287 12.02 -14.87 1.05
CA GLN A 287 12.15 -15.64 -0.17
C GLN A 287 10.78 -16.14 -0.65
N THR A 288 10.50 -15.91 -1.92
CA THR A 288 9.27 -16.37 -2.58
C THR A 288 9.40 -17.84 -3.05
N SER A 289 8.43 -18.32 -3.83
CA SER A 289 8.49 -19.64 -4.46
C SER A 289 9.62 -19.81 -5.50
N VAL A 290 10.24 -18.69 -5.93
CA VAL A 290 11.35 -18.71 -6.90
C VAL A 290 12.64 -18.27 -6.21
N PRO A 291 13.70 -19.12 -6.21
CA PRO A 291 15.00 -18.77 -5.62
C PRO A 291 15.59 -17.50 -6.26
N GLY A 292 16.04 -16.55 -5.43
CA GLY A 292 16.58 -15.26 -5.87
C GLY A 292 15.53 -14.16 -6.04
N ILE A 293 14.24 -14.48 -5.85
CA ILE A 293 13.14 -13.51 -5.80
C ILE A 293 12.65 -13.40 -4.35
N PHE A 294 12.61 -12.17 -3.83
CA PHE A 294 12.20 -11.85 -2.45
C PHE A 294 11.02 -10.89 -2.49
N ALA A 295 10.18 -10.90 -1.44
CA ALA A 295 9.08 -9.97 -1.31
C ALA A 295 9.07 -9.31 0.06
N ALA A 296 8.77 -7.99 0.09
CA ALA A 296 8.80 -7.19 1.30
C ALA A 296 7.66 -6.16 1.35
N GLY A 297 7.19 -5.85 2.54
CA GLY A 297 6.08 -4.92 2.77
C GLY A 297 4.72 -5.52 2.45
N ASP A 298 3.77 -4.64 2.18
CA ASP A 298 2.35 -4.99 2.08
C ASP A 298 2.01 -5.91 0.90
N VAL A 299 2.92 -6.13 -0.04
CA VAL A 299 2.72 -7.08 -1.15
C VAL A 299 2.66 -8.54 -0.68
N GLN A 300 3.23 -8.83 0.50
CA GLN A 300 3.22 -10.13 1.17
C GLN A 300 2.61 -10.08 2.58
N ASP A 301 2.61 -8.92 3.25
CA ASP A 301 2.05 -8.72 4.59
C ASP A 301 0.61 -8.23 4.51
N LYS A 302 -0.34 -9.15 4.64
CA LYS A 302 -1.77 -8.85 4.70
C LYS A 302 -2.29 -8.55 6.11
N ILE A 303 -1.42 -8.64 7.14
CA ILE A 303 -1.81 -8.53 8.56
C ILE A 303 -1.54 -7.13 9.08
N TYR A 304 -0.29 -6.68 9.07
CA TYR A 304 0.12 -5.45 9.74
C TYR A 304 -0.05 -4.22 8.87
N ARG A 305 0.46 -4.22 7.64
CA ARG A 305 0.39 -3.10 6.69
C ARG A 305 0.79 -1.77 7.33
N GLN A 306 1.96 -1.77 7.98
CA GLN A 306 2.53 -0.58 8.61
C GLN A 306 3.85 -0.19 7.95
N ALA A 307 4.13 1.11 7.90
CA ALA A 307 5.38 1.63 7.32
C ALA A 307 6.63 1.02 7.99
N VAL A 308 6.62 0.87 9.31
CA VAL A 308 7.74 0.32 10.07
C VAL A 308 7.91 -1.19 9.84
N THR A 309 6.83 -1.98 9.71
CA THR A 309 6.94 -3.40 9.38
C THR A 309 7.37 -3.59 7.92
N ALA A 310 6.89 -2.74 7.02
CA ALA A 310 7.34 -2.72 5.62
C ALA A 310 8.85 -2.41 5.53
N ALA A 311 9.33 -1.40 6.25
CA ALA A 311 10.76 -1.10 6.33
C ALA A 311 11.56 -2.28 6.92
N GLY A 312 11.06 -2.92 7.99
CA GLY A 312 11.67 -4.09 8.61
C GLY A 312 11.81 -5.26 7.64
N THR A 313 10.75 -5.58 6.89
CA THR A 313 10.81 -6.65 5.87
C THR A 313 11.66 -6.25 4.67
N GLY A 314 11.75 -4.97 4.32
CA GLY A 314 12.71 -4.46 3.31
C GLY A 314 14.16 -4.71 3.71
N CYS A 315 14.50 -4.47 4.98
CA CYS A 315 15.81 -4.83 5.54
C CYS A 315 16.06 -6.34 5.43
N MET A 316 15.10 -7.17 5.85
CA MET A 316 15.21 -8.63 5.78
C MET A 316 15.44 -9.10 4.33
N ALA A 317 14.67 -8.58 3.37
CA ALA A 317 14.78 -8.96 1.95
C ALA A 317 16.15 -8.60 1.37
N SER A 318 16.72 -7.47 1.78
CA SER A 318 18.07 -7.10 1.37
C SER A 318 19.12 -8.07 1.89
N LEU A 319 19.03 -8.47 3.16
CA LEU A 319 19.96 -9.44 3.77
C LEU A 319 19.81 -10.84 3.16
N ASP A 320 18.58 -11.26 2.85
CA ASP A 320 18.32 -12.54 2.16
C ASP A 320 18.89 -12.52 0.73
N ALA A 321 18.72 -11.40 0.00
CA ALA A 321 19.27 -11.20 -1.33
C ALA A 321 20.81 -11.20 -1.33
N GLU A 322 21.43 -10.57 -0.31
CA GLU A 322 22.90 -10.59 -0.13
C GLU A 322 23.43 -12.01 0.02
N ARG A 323 22.80 -12.81 0.90
CA ARG A 323 23.17 -14.24 1.08
C ARG A 323 23.02 -15.03 -0.22
N PHE A 324 21.92 -14.86 -0.93
CA PHE A 324 21.70 -15.52 -2.21
C PHE A 324 22.78 -15.15 -3.24
N LEU A 325 23.11 -13.87 -3.37
CA LEU A 325 24.10 -13.38 -4.33
C LEU A 325 25.53 -13.77 -3.99
N SER A 326 25.86 -13.95 -2.72
CA SER A 326 27.16 -14.44 -2.24
C SER A 326 27.29 -15.97 -2.28
N GLY A 327 26.20 -16.70 -2.52
CA GLY A 327 26.21 -18.17 -2.52
C GLY A 327 26.26 -18.80 -1.12
N LEU A 328 25.85 -18.03 -0.07
CA LEU A 328 25.82 -18.46 1.34
C LEU A 328 24.48 -19.06 1.73
#